data_9b4babb17337096e0ca29beaa905a117
#
_entry.id   9b4babb17337096e0ca29beaa905a117
#
_cell.length_a   1.000
_cell.length_b   1.000
_cell.length_c   1.000
_cell.angle_alpha   90.00
_cell.angle_beta   90.00
_cell.angle_gamma   90.00
#
_symmetry.space_group_name_H-M   'P 1'
#
loop_
_entity.id
_entity.type
_entity.pdbx_description
1 polymer ?
#
loop_
_entity_poly.entity_id
_entity_poly.type
_entity_poly.pdbx_seq_one_letter_code
_entity_poly.pdbx_strand_id
1 'polypeptide(L)'
;EGKNVTTNNAKYILFAWEVNKKDIGAFDYKWLPCAMGGDYRKWYGNIVNVIDWSLEARSYYKTNQAGRIIREEFWDMSGVTWGKISSASPSFRYLDNKQMYQETAVLQENKNDTLMVLSVLNTKVAQFFLSFLAPTLNFQLQDICSIPLPDQLKAVKTEAMEIGKNCVSESKKDWDSFEISLDFQHHPLLRKVSAIAEAFTQWQTECDDRFNQLKANEEELNRIFIDIYGLQDELTPEVEDKDVTVRKADLGRD
;
A
#
# COMPACT_ATOMS: atom_id res chain seq x y z
N GLU A 1 -18.95 6.07 1.73
CA GLU A 1 -18.27 6.02 3.03
C GLU A 1 -18.54 4.69 3.71
N GLY A 2 -17.51 4.00 4.14
CA GLY A 2 -17.67 2.74 4.83
C GLY A 2 -16.37 2.25 5.43
N LYS A 3 -16.49 1.51 6.52
CA LYS A 3 -15.41 0.73 7.11
C LYS A 3 -15.94 -0.61 7.56
N ASN A 4 -15.07 -1.58 7.66
CA ASN A 4 -15.42 -2.86 8.24
C ASN A 4 -15.09 -2.85 9.73
N VAL A 5 -16.03 -3.20 10.56
CA VAL A 5 -15.87 -3.31 12.01
C VAL A 5 -16.38 -4.65 12.44
N THR A 6 -15.49 -5.52 12.86
CA THR A 6 -15.83 -6.88 13.32
C THR A 6 -16.37 -6.91 14.73
N THR A 7 -16.12 -5.85 15.54
CA THR A 7 -16.36 -5.75 16.98
C THR A 7 -15.57 -6.75 17.85
N ASN A 8 -14.95 -7.74 17.23
CA ASN A 8 -14.09 -8.71 17.90
C ASN A 8 -12.96 -9.11 16.94
N ASN A 9 -11.95 -8.25 16.82
CA ASN A 9 -10.82 -8.49 15.92
C ASN A 9 -10.07 -9.77 16.29
N ALA A 10 -9.90 -10.08 17.56
CA ALA A 10 -9.20 -11.30 18.00
C ALA A 10 -9.86 -12.60 17.50
N LYS A 11 -11.18 -12.56 17.20
CA LYS A 11 -11.90 -13.71 16.63
C LYS A 11 -11.91 -13.72 15.11
N TYR A 12 -12.06 -12.56 14.50
CA TYR A 12 -12.42 -12.44 13.09
C TYR A 12 -11.29 -11.93 12.18
N ILE A 13 -10.19 -11.43 12.77
CA ILE A 13 -9.01 -11.00 12.03
C ILE A 13 -7.81 -11.74 12.58
N LEU A 14 -7.22 -12.57 11.73
CA LEU A 14 -6.08 -13.41 12.06
C LEU A 14 -4.89 -13.03 11.19
N PHE A 15 -3.71 -13.50 11.55
CA PHE A 15 -2.60 -13.47 10.61
C PHE A 15 -2.78 -14.54 9.54
N ALA A 16 -2.30 -14.27 8.34
CA ALA A 16 -2.46 -15.19 7.21
C ALA A 16 -1.84 -16.58 7.45
N TRP A 17 -0.81 -16.68 8.28
CA TRP A 17 -0.16 -17.94 8.66
C TRP A 17 -0.89 -18.72 9.76
N GLU A 18 -1.92 -18.15 10.40
CA GLU A 18 -2.76 -18.83 11.39
C GLU A 18 -3.89 -19.63 10.73
N VAL A 19 -4.09 -19.47 9.43
CA VAL A 19 -5.17 -20.12 8.68
C VAL A 19 -4.62 -20.93 7.51
N ASN A 20 -5.46 -21.84 6.97
CA ASN A 20 -5.02 -22.60 5.81
C ASN A 20 -4.99 -21.70 4.56
N LYS A 21 -3.82 -21.64 3.90
CA LYS A 21 -3.61 -20.83 2.69
C LYS A 21 -4.63 -21.12 1.58
N LYS A 22 -5.17 -22.36 1.51
CA LYS A 22 -6.19 -22.74 0.52
C LYS A 22 -7.54 -22.08 0.75
N ASP A 23 -7.80 -21.60 1.96
CA ASP A 23 -9.04 -20.94 2.34
C ASP A 23 -8.95 -19.41 2.22
N ILE A 24 -7.78 -18.88 1.78
CA ILE A 24 -7.54 -17.45 1.55
C ILE A 24 -7.72 -17.15 0.06
N GLY A 25 -8.53 -16.16 -0.25
CA GLY A 25 -8.74 -15.75 -1.64
C GLY A 25 -9.61 -14.50 -1.77
N ALA A 26 -10.40 -14.43 -2.85
CA ALA A 26 -11.34 -13.35 -3.11
C ALA A 26 -12.65 -13.53 -2.31
N PHE A 27 -13.70 -12.79 -2.64
CA PHE A 27 -14.94 -12.65 -1.85
C PHE A 27 -15.78 -13.92 -1.71
N ASP A 28 -15.46 -14.99 -2.43
CA ASP A 28 -16.06 -16.33 -2.34
C ASP A 28 -15.30 -17.26 -1.38
N TYR A 29 -14.14 -16.84 -0.89
CA TYR A 29 -13.35 -17.60 0.09
C TYR A 29 -13.77 -17.27 1.54
N LYS A 30 -13.38 -18.16 2.46
CA LYS A 30 -13.62 -17.95 3.89
C LYS A 30 -12.79 -16.80 4.44
N TRP A 31 -11.54 -16.70 4.01
CA TRP A 31 -10.60 -15.69 4.49
C TRP A 31 -10.23 -14.74 3.36
N LEU A 32 -10.43 -13.47 3.60
CA LEU A 32 -10.12 -12.39 2.66
C LEU A 32 -8.90 -11.60 3.16
N PRO A 33 -7.86 -11.37 2.34
CA PRO A 33 -6.75 -10.50 2.73
C PRO A 33 -7.25 -9.14 3.19
N CYS A 34 -6.72 -8.64 4.32
CA CYS A 34 -7.23 -7.44 4.97
C CYS A 34 -6.12 -6.46 5.34
N ALA A 35 -6.21 -5.24 4.83
CA ALA A 35 -5.31 -4.16 5.19
C ALA A 35 -5.67 -3.59 6.57
N MET A 36 -4.70 -3.60 7.50
CA MET A 36 -4.86 -3.16 8.89
C MET A 36 -3.98 -1.96 9.26
N GLY A 37 -3.25 -1.39 8.33
CA GLY A 37 -2.21 -0.39 8.59
C GLY A 37 -0.83 -1.04 8.56
N GLY A 38 0.02 -0.80 9.57
CA GLY A 38 1.38 -1.35 9.68
C GLY A 38 2.47 -0.28 9.60
N ASP A 39 3.72 -0.72 9.49
CA ASP A 39 4.90 0.14 9.48
C ASP A 39 4.94 1.09 8.27
N TYR A 40 5.83 2.08 8.32
CA TYR A 40 6.04 3.01 7.22
C TYR A 40 6.46 2.26 5.96
N ARG A 41 5.54 2.18 5.00
CA ARG A 41 5.75 1.51 3.72
C ARG A 41 4.84 2.12 2.66
N LYS A 42 5.43 2.62 1.59
CA LYS A 42 4.73 3.18 0.42
C LYS A 42 4.45 2.11 -0.63
N TRP A 43 3.53 2.38 -1.51
CA TRP A 43 3.18 1.69 -2.75
C TRP A 43 2.51 0.34 -2.59
N TYR A 44 3.13 -0.64 -1.92
CA TYR A 44 2.56 -1.99 -1.73
C TYR A 44 3.13 -2.67 -0.48
N GLY A 45 2.32 -3.50 0.18
CA GLY A 45 2.69 -4.34 1.33
C GLY A 45 1.84 -4.12 2.57
N ASN A 46 2.30 -4.64 3.72
CA ASN A 46 1.59 -4.65 4.99
C ASN A 46 0.24 -5.41 4.95
N ILE A 47 0.09 -6.37 4.03
CA ILE A 47 -1.08 -7.25 3.94
C ILE A 47 -0.69 -8.59 4.56
N VAL A 48 -0.72 -8.65 5.88
CA VAL A 48 -0.37 -9.82 6.69
C VAL A 48 -1.58 -10.43 7.39
N ASN A 49 -2.71 -9.73 7.38
CA ASN A 49 -3.94 -10.15 8.04
C ASN A 49 -4.98 -10.66 7.04
N VAL A 50 -5.84 -11.53 7.54
CA VAL A 50 -7.03 -12.00 6.87
C VAL A 50 -8.25 -11.78 7.75
N ILE A 51 -9.38 -11.42 7.15
CA ILE A 51 -10.67 -11.26 7.83
C ILE A 51 -11.58 -12.44 7.49
N ASP A 52 -12.29 -12.96 8.48
CA ASP A 52 -13.32 -13.99 8.25
C ASP A 52 -14.45 -13.41 7.40
N TRP A 53 -14.58 -13.93 6.19
CA TRP A 53 -15.56 -13.49 5.20
C TRP A 53 -16.68 -14.51 4.97
N SER A 54 -16.77 -15.54 5.83
CA SER A 54 -17.85 -16.51 5.78
C SER A 54 -19.23 -15.84 5.89
N LEU A 55 -20.25 -16.51 5.41
CA LEU A 55 -21.62 -16.00 5.50
C LEU A 55 -22.04 -15.75 6.96
N GLU A 56 -21.60 -16.60 7.88
CA GLU A 56 -21.86 -16.45 9.30
C GLU A 56 -21.20 -15.19 9.87
N ALA A 57 -19.92 -14.98 9.58
CA ALA A 57 -19.19 -13.79 10.03
C ALA A 57 -19.79 -12.51 9.45
N ARG A 58 -20.08 -12.48 8.15
CA ARG A 58 -20.73 -11.32 7.49
C ARG A 58 -22.11 -11.03 8.07
N SER A 59 -22.89 -12.06 8.38
CA SER A 59 -24.19 -11.91 9.05
C SER A 59 -24.01 -11.27 10.43
N TYR A 60 -23.02 -11.75 11.19
CA TYR A 60 -22.69 -11.16 12.49
C TYR A 60 -22.29 -9.67 12.37
N TYR A 61 -21.42 -9.29 11.41
CA TYR A 61 -21.04 -7.89 11.20
C TYR A 61 -22.22 -6.99 10.84
N LYS A 62 -23.23 -7.53 10.10
CA LYS A 62 -24.43 -6.79 9.71
C LYS A 62 -25.43 -6.63 10.87
N THR A 63 -25.56 -7.62 11.73
CA THR A 63 -26.58 -7.67 12.79
C THR A 63 -26.09 -7.13 14.13
N ASN A 64 -24.78 -7.13 14.38
CA ASN A 64 -24.22 -6.58 15.59
C ASN A 64 -24.34 -5.05 15.61
N GLN A 65 -24.80 -4.52 16.74
CA GLN A 65 -25.12 -3.09 16.89
C GLN A 65 -23.93 -2.15 16.61
N ALA A 66 -22.71 -2.58 16.94
CA ALA A 66 -21.48 -1.83 16.68
C ALA A 66 -20.74 -2.32 15.44
N GLY A 67 -21.13 -3.47 14.86
CA GLY A 67 -20.54 -4.03 13.66
C GLY A 67 -20.81 -3.16 12.42
N ARG A 68 -19.92 -3.25 11.46
CA ARG A 68 -20.06 -2.59 10.16
C ARG A 68 -19.46 -3.47 9.07
N ILE A 69 -20.10 -3.50 7.93
CA ILE A 69 -19.58 -4.09 6.70
C ILE A 69 -19.82 -3.11 5.57
N ILE A 70 -18.81 -2.89 4.77
CA ILE A 70 -18.94 -2.01 3.60
C ILE A 70 -19.95 -2.61 2.60
N ARG A 71 -20.67 -1.75 1.89
CA ARG A 71 -21.68 -2.16 0.92
C ARG A 71 -21.07 -3.03 -0.19
N GLU A 72 -21.84 -3.98 -0.67
CA GLU A 72 -21.39 -4.99 -1.66
C GLU A 72 -20.92 -4.36 -2.98
N GLU A 73 -21.49 -3.22 -3.37
CA GLU A 73 -21.08 -2.47 -4.57
C GLU A 73 -19.63 -1.99 -4.54
N PHE A 74 -19.00 -1.96 -3.36
CA PHE A 74 -17.59 -1.55 -3.19
C PHE A 74 -16.61 -2.71 -3.08
N TRP A 75 -17.09 -3.96 -3.05
CA TRP A 75 -16.20 -5.09 -2.77
C TRP A 75 -15.15 -5.32 -3.84
N ASP A 76 -15.47 -5.11 -5.09
CA ASP A 76 -14.57 -5.37 -6.23
C ASP A 76 -13.77 -4.12 -6.67
N MET A 77 -13.75 -3.09 -5.84
CA MET A 77 -13.01 -1.86 -6.12
C MET A 77 -11.57 -1.94 -5.64
N SER A 78 -10.65 -1.42 -6.44
CA SER A 78 -9.30 -1.13 -5.99
C SER A 78 -9.26 0.20 -5.24
N GLY A 79 -8.22 0.46 -4.48
CA GLY A 79 -8.12 1.69 -3.71
C GLY A 79 -6.73 1.99 -3.20
N VAL A 80 -6.67 3.03 -2.40
CA VAL A 80 -5.48 3.43 -1.65
C VAL A 80 -5.78 3.30 -0.16
N THR A 81 -4.92 2.61 0.57
CA THR A 81 -5.00 2.45 2.02
C THR A 81 -3.76 3.01 2.72
N TRP A 82 -3.90 3.35 3.99
CA TRP A 82 -2.81 3.89 4.82
C TRP A 82 -2.99 3.52 6.29
N GLY A 83 -1.96 3.73 7.10
CA GLY A 83 -2.08 3.66 8.56
C GLY A 83 -2.75 4.91 9.11
N LYS A 84 -3.84 4.75 9.86
CA LYS A 84 -4.58 5.87 10.45
C LYS A 84 -3.73 6.68 11.44
N ILE A 85 -2.86 6.00 12.18
CA ILE A 85 -1.95 6.61 13.15
C ILE A 85 -0.52 6.43 12.66
N SER A 86 0.22 7.52 12.58
CA SER A 86 1.65 7.50 12.25
C SER A 86 2.38 8.57 13.06
N SER A 87 3.54 8.21 13.60
CA SER A 87 4.45 9.16 14.26
C SER A 87 5.31 9.95 13.27
N ALA A 88 5.23 9.59 11.99
CA ALA A 88 5.91 10.24 10.88
C ALA A 88 4.89 10.59 9.78
N SER A 89 5.36 10.94 8.59
CA SER A 89 4.50 11.13 7.43
C SER A 89 3.68 9.87 7.13
N PRO A 90 2.44 10.00 6.65
CA PRO A 90 1.66 8.84 6.22
C PRO A 90 2.29 8.18 5.01
N SER A 91 2.12 6.87 4.89
CA SER A 91 2.53 6.09 3.73
C SER A 91 1.31 5.44 3.09
N PHE A 92 1.17 5.61 1.80
CA PHE A 92 0.01 5.15 1.05
C PHE A 92 0.34 3.92 0.22
N ARG A 93 -0.56 2.93 0.24
CA ARG A 93 -0.38 1.64 -0.41
C ARG A 93 -1.55 1.34 -1.33
N TYR A 94 -1.26 0.68 -2.44
CA TYR A 94 -2.26 0.14 -3.33
C TYR A 94 -3.05 -0.97 -2.62
N LEU A 95 -4.36 -0.87 -2.65
CA LEU A 95 -5.31 -1.89 -2.21
C LEU A 95 -5.89 -2.57 -3.46
N ASP A 96 -5.61 -3.85 -3.61
CA ASP A 96 -6.16 -4.64 -4.72
C ASP A 96 -7.66 -4.90 -4.53
N ASN A 97 -8.39 -5.07 -5.61
CA ASN A 97 -9.82 -5.37 -5.59
C ASN A 97 -10.18 -6.76 -5.01
N LYS A 98 -9.19 -7.55 -4.60
CA LYS A 98 -9.36 -8.84 -3.90
C LYS A 98 -9.01 -8.73 -2.41
N GLN A 99 -8.85 -7.53 -1.92
CA GLN A 99 -8.47 -7.25 -0.54
C GLN A 99 -9.51 -6.39 0.14
N MET A 100 -9.65 -6.58 1.44
CA MET A 100 -10.49 -5.75 2.30
C MET A 100 -9.63 -4.83 3.16
N TYR A 101 -10.25 -3.82 3.73
CA TYR A 101 -9.63 -2.93 4.69
C TYR A 101 -10.51 -2.78 5.92
N GLN A 102 -9.92 -2.43 7.05
CA GLN A 102 -10.70 -2.21 8.28
C GLN A 102 -11.10 -0.76 8.44
N GLU A 103 -10.18 0.20 8.43
CA GLU A 103 -10.48 1.58 8.82
C GLU A 103 -10.28 2.62 7.73
N THR A 104 -9.21 2.52 6.93
CA THR A 104 -8.77 3.60 6.05
C THR A 104 -8.54 3.14 4.62
N ALA A 105 -9.42 3.57 3.73
CA ALA A 105 -9.21 3.48 2.28
C ALA A 105 -10.00 4.53 1.50
N VAL A 106 -9.49 4.90 0.35
CA VAL A 106 -10.20 5.58 -0.74
C VAL A 106 -10.34 4.59 -1.88
N LEU A 107 -11.57 4.23 -2.22
CA LEU A 107 -11.86 3.28 -3.29
C LEU A 107 -12.18 4.00 -4.60
N GLN A 108 -11.83 3.39 -5.72
CA GLN A 108 -12.05 3.89 -7.06
C GLN A 108 -12.62 2.77 -7.94
N GLU A 109 -13.63 3.08 -8.75
CA GLU A 109 -14.18 2.15 -9.74
C GLU A 109 -13.15 1.78 -10.81
N ASN A 110 -12.32 2.75 -11.19
CA ASN A 110 -11.29 2.57 -12.20
C ASN A 110 -9.91 2.42 -11.55
N LYS A 111 -9.21 1.31 -11.82
CA LYS A 111 -7.85 1.04 -11.33
C LYS A 111 -6.84 2.14 -11.74
N ASN A 112 -7.04 2.76 -12.88
CA ASN A 112 -6.17 3.86 -13.32
C ASN A 112 -6.32 5.10 -12.43
N ASP A 113 -7.54 5.38 -11.97
CA ASP A 113 -7.76 6.48 -11.03
C ASP A 113 -7.15 6.17 -9.67
N THR A 114 -7.18 4.92 -9.23
CA THR A 114 -6.45 4.46 -8.04
C THR A 114 -4.95 4.73 -8.15
N LEU A 115 -4.33 4.39 -9.28
CA LEU A 115 -2.90 4.63 -9.49
C LEU A 115 -2.57 6.12 -9.51
N MET A 116 -3.42 6.95 -10.13
CA MET A 116 -3.24 8.40 -10.12
C MET A 116 -3.31 8.98 -8.70
N VAL A 117 -4.33 8.61 -7.94
CA VAL A 117 -4.49 9.05 -6.54
C VAL A 117 -3.30 8.60 -5.70
N LEU A 118 -2.87 7.36 -5.84
CA LEU A 118 -1.72 6.81 -5.12
C LEU A 118 -0.43 7.56 -5.46
N SER A 119 -0.24 7.91 -6.75
CA SER A 119 0.93 8.68 -7.20
C SER A 119 0.99 10.07 -6.58
N VAL A 120 -0.14 10.77 -6.49
CA VAL A 120 -0.21 12.08 -5.80
C VAL A 120 0.08 11.91 -4.30
N LEU A 121 -0.58 10.95 -3.64
CA LEU A 121 -0.53 10.82 -2.18
C LEU A 121 0.85 10.45 -1.63
N ASN A 122 1.69 9.74 -2.40
CA ASN A 122 3.05 9.39 -1.98
C ASN A 122 4.11 10.47 -2.28
N THR A 123 3.71 11.65 -2.76
CA THR A 123 4.64 12.76 -3.05
C THR A 123 4.84 13.70 -1.86
N LYS A 124 5.90 14.49 -1.94
CA LYS A 124 6.16 15.59 -0.98
C LYS A 124 5.08 16.65 -1.01
N VAL A 125 4.40 16.85 -2.14
CA VAL A 125 3.25 17.76 -2.24
C VAL A 125 2.11 17.34 -1.35
N ALA A 126 1.74 16.06 -1.36
CA ALA A 126 0.70 15.56 -0.47
C ALA A 126 1.13 15.66 1.01
N GLN A 127 2.38 15.35 1.33
CA GLN A 127 2.91 15.50 2.69
C GLN A 127 2.86 16.97 3.15
N PHE A 128 3.20 17.91 2.27
CA PHE A 128 3.11 19.34 2.54
C PHE A 128 1.68 19.75 2.90
N PHE A 129 0.68 19.39 2.11
CA PHE A 129 -0.71 19.68 2.44
C PHE A 129 -1.17 18.99 3.74
N LEU A 130 -0.80 17.75 3.96
CA LEU A 130 -1.19 17.01 5.16
C LEU A 130 -0.56 17.58 6.44
N SER A 131 0.58 18.25 6.36
CA SER A 131 1.16 18.95 7.51
C SER A 131 0.25 20.03 8.09
N PHE A 132 -0.63 20.62 7.28
CA PHE A 132 -1.62 21.61 7.67
C PHE A 132 -3.01 21.01 7.91
N LEU A 133 -3.42 20.06 7.07
CA LEU A 133 -4.76 19.45 7.13
C LEU A 133 -4.91 18.46 8.29
N ALA A 134 -3.85 17.74 8.62
CA ALA A 134 -3.80 16.75 9.69
C ALA A 134 -2.62 17.02 10.64
N PRO A 135 -2.68 18.09 11.45
CA PRO A 135 -1.56 18.49 12.32
C PRO A 135 -1.35 17.54 13.51
N THR A 136 -2.12 16.47 13.59
CA THR A 136 -2.01 15.41 14.61
C THR A 136 -1.43 14.14 14.01
N LEU A 137 -1.20 13.13 14.87
CA LEU A 137 -0.74 11.80 14.42
C LEU A 137 -1.83 10.96 13.74
N ASN A 138 -3.06 11.48 13.60
CA ASN A 138 -4.18 10.78 13.01
C ASN A 138 -4.48 11.33 11.62
N PHE A 139 -4.40 10.46 10.62
CA PHE A 139 -4.73 10.77 9.22
C PHE A 139 -6.09 10.18 8.87
N GLN A 140 -7.12 11.01 8.94
CA GLN A 140 -8.49 10.59 8.66
C GLN A 140 -8.81 10.68 7.16
N LEU A 141 -9.84 9.96 6.74
CA LEU A 141 -10.31 9.97 5.35
C LEU A 141 -10.61 11.41 4.87
N GLN A 142 -11.20 12.24 5.73
CA GLN A 142 -11.55 13.62 5.38
C GLN A 142 -10.30 14.46 5.10
N ASP A 143 -9.22 14.28 5.85
CA ASP A 143 -7.97 15.01 5.65
C ASP A 143 -7.38 14.68 4.29
N ILE A 144 -7.34 13.39 3.95
CA ILE A 144 -6.84 12.92 2.65
C ILE A 144 -7.70 13.45 1.50
N CYS A 145 -9.03 13.40 1.62
CA CYS A 145 -9.95 13.90 0.59
C CYS A 145 -9.95 15.43 0.47
N SER A 146 -9.35 16.15 1.42
CA SER A 146 -9.21 17.62 1.37
C SER A 146 -7.97 18.11 0.63
N ILE A 147 -7.08 17.20 0.21
CA ILE A 147 -5.93 17.57 -0.64
C ILE A 147 -6.48 18.08 -1.98
N PRO A 148 -6.11 19.31 -2.40
CA PRO A 148 -6.61 19.88 -3.64
C PRO A 148 -6.05 19.09 -4.85
N LEU A 149 -6.93 18.79 -5.81
CA LEU A 149 -6.56 18.14 -7.07
C LEU A 149 -6.84 19.10 -8.24
N PRO A 150 -5.85 19.90 -8.68
CA PRO A 150 -6.04 20.86 -9.75
C PRO A 150 -6.28 20.20 -11.11
N ASP A 151 -7.01 20.87 -12.00
CA ASP A 151 -7.36 20.35 -13.33
C ASP A 151 -6.14 20.03 -14.20
N GLN A 152 -5.02 20.68 -13.96
CA GLN A 152 -3.73 20.45 -14.63
C GLN A 152 -3.22 19.00 -14.47
N LEU A 153 -3.63 18.29 -13.42
CA LEU A 153 -3.32 16.87 -13.22
C LEU A 153 -3.80 15.98 -14.38
N LYS A 154 -4.83 16.40 -15.12
CA LYS A 154 -5.33 15.66 -16.28
C LYS A 154 -4.28 15.53 -17.39
N ALA A 155 -3.40 16.54 -17.55
CA ALA A 155 -2.37 16.54 -18.58
C ALA A 155 -1.25 15.51 -18.32
N VAL A 156 -0.94 15.23 -17.05
CA VAL A 156 0.13 14.32 -16.64
C VAL A 156 -0.41 12.96 -16.17
N LYS A 157 -1.72 12.74 -16.23
CA LYS A 157 -2.38 11.55 -15.68
C LYS A 157 -1.75 10.25 -16.19
N THR A 158 -1.54 10.12 -17.49
CA THR A 158 -0.98 8.90 -18.09
C THR A 158 0.44 8.63 -17.60
N GLU A 159 1.29 9.64 -17.59
CA GLU A 159 2.67 9.53 -17.12
C GLU A 159 2.74 9.18 -15.64
N ALA A 160 2.04 9.92 -14.79
CA ALA A 160 2.01 9.66 -13.35
C ALA A 160 1.47 8.26 -13.01
N MET A 161 0.46 7.78 -13.74
CA MET A 161 -0.07 6.43 -13.57
C MET A 161 0.95 5.33 -13.94
N GLU A 162 1.67 5.50 -15.05
CA GLU A 162 2.69 4.52 -15.46
C GLU A 162 3.87 4.48 -14.47
N ILE A 163 4.31 5.64 -13.97
CA ILE A 163 5.32 5.71 -12.91
C ILE A 163 4.78 5.06 -11.64
N GLY A 164 3.57 5.40 -11.20
CA GLY A 164 2.93 4.82 -10.01
C GLY A 164 2.74 3.31 -10.11
N LYS A 165 2.37 2.80 -11.28
CA LYS A 165 2.27 1.36 -11.55
C LYS A 165 3.63 0.67 -11.42
N ASN A 166 4.70 1.29 -11.91
CA ASN A 166 6.05 0.78 -11.73
C ASN A 166 6.44 0.75 -10.25
N CYS A 167 6.18 1.83 -9.49
CA CYS A 167 6.42 1.88 -8.05
C CYS A 167 5.69 0.76 -7.29
N VAL A 168 4.42 0.50 -7.62
CA VAL A 168 3.65 -0.62 -7.04
C VAL A 168 4.28 -1.96 -7.39
N SER A 169 4.70 -2.15 -8.66
CA SER A 169 5.34 -3.39 -9.10
C SER A 169 6.65 -3.66 -8.36
N GLU A 170 7.53 -2.67 -8.25
CA GLU A 170 8.81 -2.82 -7.56
C GLU A 170 8.63 -3.07 -6.06
N SER A 171 7.69 -2.36 -5.43
CA SER A 171 7.36 -2.56 -4.01
C SER A 171 6.70 -3.93 -3.75
N LYS A 172 5.92 -4.45 -4.72
CA LYS A 172 5.35 -5.81 -4.63
C LYS A 172 6.43 -6.87 -4.75
N LYS A 173 7.36 -6.75 -5.69
CA LYS A 173 8.50 -7.69 -5.83
C LYS A 173 9.34 -7.76 -4.55
N ASP A 174 9.58 -6.60 -3.92
CA ASP A 174 10.27 -6.56 -2.62
C ASP A 174 9.44 -7.24 -1.53
N TRP A 175 8.15 -6.93 -1.42
CA TRP A 175 7.26 -7.51 -0.41
C TRP A 175 7.16 -9.02 -0.55
N ASP A 176 7.01 -9.54 -1.77
CA ASP A 176 6.82 -10.96 -2.07
C ASP A 176 8.13 -11.78 -1.94
N SER A 177 9.26 -11.13 -1.72
CA SER A 177 10.52 -11.82 -1.40
C SER A 177 10.65 -12.25 0.07
N PHE A 178 9.67 -11.90 0.92
CA PHE A 178 9.65 -12.24 2.34
C PHE A 178 8.48 -13.16 2.71
N GLU A 179 8.70 -14.08 3.64
CA GLU A 179 7.74 -15.11 4.07
C GLU A 179 6.41 -14.56 4.62
N ILE A 180 6.39 -13.31 5.07
CA ILE A 180 5.18 -12.64 5.55
C ILE A 180 4.19 -12.29 4.42
N SER A 181 4.65 -12.34 3.16
CA SER A 181 3.76 -12.11 2.02
C SER A 181 2.89 -13.34 1.73
N LEU A 182 1.62 -13.09 1.42
CA LEU A 182 0.70 -14.12 0.91
C LEU A 182 1.16 -14.74 -0.42
N ASP A 183 1.88 -13.95 -1.23
CA ASP A 183 2.39 -14.35 -2.55
C ASP A 183 3.82 -14.89 -2.50
N PHE A 184 4.42 -15.01 -1.29
CA PHE A 184 5.75 -15.61 -1.15
C PHE A 184 5.80 -17.03 -1.72
N GLN A 185 6.78 -17.30 -2.57
CA GLN A 185 6.99 -18.61 -3.20
C GLN A 185 8.22 -19.32 -2.64
N HIS A 186 9.36 -18.66 -2.62
CA HIS A 186 10.61 -19.16 -2.10
C HIS A 186 11.56 -18.01 -1.80
N HIS A 187 12.52 -18.27 -0.93
CA HIS A 187 13.54 -17.28 -0.60
C HIS A 187 14.40 -16.94 -1.83
N PRO A 188 14.72 -15.67 -2.08
CA PRO A 188 15.47 -15.23 -3.26
C PRO A 188 16.85 -15.88 -3.43
N LEU A 189 17.48 -16.35 -2.36
CA LEU A 189 18.73 -17.08 -2.41
C LEU A 189 18.57 -18.54 -2.91
N LEU A 190 17.35 -19.08 -2.97
CA LEU A 190 17.07 -20.40 -3.52
C LEU A 190 16.92 -20.33 -5.04
N ARG A 191 18.05 -20.21 -5.72
CA ARG A 191 18.14 -20.13 -7.19
C ARG A 191 19.15 -21.12 -7.75
N LYS A 192 19.09 -21.37 -9.05
CA LYS A 192 19.96 -22.34 -9.73
C LYS A 192 21.34 -21.72 -10.02
N VAL A 193 22.19 -21.68 -9.02
CA VAL A 193 23.58 -21.20 -9.09
C VAL A 193 24.51 -22.18 -8.40
N SER A 194 25.80 -22.05 -8.62
CA SER A 194 26.83 -23.02 -8.11
C SER A 194 27.16 -22.79 -6.62
N ALA A 195 26.98 -21.57 -6.13
CA ALA A 195 27.34 -21.19 -4.77
C ALA A 195 26.34 -20.15 -4.19
N ILE A 196 26.15 -20.20 -2.87
CA ILE A 196 25.28 -19.24 -2.16
C ILE A 196 25.79 -17.80 -2.28
N ALA A 197 27.11 -17.61 -2.33
CA ALA A 197 27.70 -16.29 -2.54
C ALA A 197 27.29 -15.68 -3.90
N GLU A 198 27.20 -16.50 -4.95
CA GLU A 198 26.70 -16.07 -6.26
C GLU A 198 25.22 -15.71 -6.20
N ALA A 199 24.42 -16.51 -5.50
CA ALA A 199 23.00 -16.22 -5.27
C ALA A 199 22.82 -14.87 -4.55
N PHE A 200 23.64 -14.62 -3.52
CA PHE A 200 23.59 -13.35 -2.77
C PHE A 200 24.01 -12.17 -3.66
N THR A 201 25.06 -12.27 -4.44
CA THR A 201 25.48 -11.19 -5.34
C THR A 201 24.39 -10.84 -6.35
N GLN A 202 23.73 -11.84 -6.93
CA GLN A 202 22.59 -11.59 -7.84
C GLN A 202 21.42 -10.94 -7.10
N TRP A 203 21.09 -11.43 -5.91
CA TRP A 203 20.03 -10.86 -5.07
C TRP A 203 20.34 -9.42 -4.69
N GLN A 204 21.56 -9.10 -4.31
CA GLN A 204 22.02 -7.76 -3.99
C GLN A 204 21.83 -6.81 -5.18
N THR A 205 22.25 -7.22 -6.36
CA THR A 205 22.07 -6.43 -7.59
C THR A 205 20.59 -6.14 -7.85
N GLU A 206 19.72 -7.16 -7.75
CA GLU A 206 18.28 -7.01 -7.94
C GLU A 206 17.66 -6.04 -6.90
N CYS A 207 18.12 -6.08 -5.66
CA CYS A 207 17.67 -5.16 -4.60
C CYS A 207 18.13 -3.72 -4.86
N ASP A 208 19.40 -3.54 -5.27
CA ASP A 208 19.97 -2.22 -5.56
C ASP A 208 19.30 -1.59 -6.78
N ASP A 209 19.06 -2.37 -7.84
CA ASP A 209 18.35 -1.91 -9.04
C ASP A 209 16.92 -1.46 -8.70
N ARG A 210 16.21 -2.28 -7.93
CA ARG A 210 14.84 -1.98 -7.45
C ARG A 210 14.81 -0.72 -6.60
N PHE A 211 15.75 -0.58 -5.67
CA PHE A 211 15.85 0.58 -4.80
C PHE A 211 16.10 1.85 -5.61
N ASN A 212 17.06 1.83 -6.51
CA ASN A 212 17.43 2.96 -7.35
C ASN A 212 16.28 3.35 -8.31
N GLN A 213 15.61 2.35 -8.90
CA GLN A 213 14.46 2.58 -9.76
C GLN A 213 13.28 3.19 -9.00
N LEU A 214 12.97 2.69 -7.80
CA LEU A 214 11.89 3.25 -6.99
C LEU A 214 12.20 4.69 -6.57
N LYS A 215 13.43 4.96 -6.13
CA LYS A 215 13.90 6.31 -5.79
C LYS A 215 13.74 7.27 -6.96
N ALA A 216 14.24 6.91 -8.12
CA ALA A 216 14.13 7.74 -9.33
C ALA A 216 12.68 8.01 -9.73
N ASN A 217 11.81 7.01 -9.63
CA ASN A 217 10.39 7.17 -9.90
C ASN A 217 9.71 8.13 -8.91
N GLU A 218 10.04 8.04 -7.63
CA GLU A 218 9.50 8.93 -6.60
C GLU A 218 9.98 10.38 -6.78
N GLU A 219 11.24 10.57 -7.16
CA GLU A 219 11.81 11.88 -7.47
C GLU A 219 11.15 12.49 -8.72
N GLU A 220 10.87 11.69 -9.74
CA GLU A 220 10.18 12.15 -10.94
C GLU A 220 8.72 12.54 -10.64
N LEU A 221 7.99 11.76 -9.84
CA LEU A 221 6.65 12.14 -9.39
C LEU A 221 6.68 13.43 -8.56
N ASN A 222 7.67 13.60 -7.68
CA ASN A 222 7.85 14.84 -6.93
C ASN A 222 8.06 16.00 -7.88
N ARG A 223 8.94 15.87 -8.88
CA ARG A 223 9.21 16.92 -9.87
C ARG A 223 7.94 17.34 -10.62
N ILE A 224 7.19 16.35 -11.15
CA ILE A 224 5.95 16.58 -11.89
C ILE A 224 4.93 17.33 -11.02
N PHE A 225 4.70 16.87 -9.80
CA PHE A 225 3.65 17.45 -8.96
C PHE A 225 4.08 18.77 -8.31
N ILE A 226 5.34 18.95 -7.93
CA ILE A 226 5.87 20.25 -7.47
C ILE A 226 5.65 21.33 -8.55
N ASP A 227 5.90 21.00 -9.81
CA ASP A 227 5.68 21.93 -10.92
C ASP A 227 4.20 22.28 -11.12
N ILE A 228 3.32 21.28 -11.07
CA ILE A 228 1.86 21.48 -11.25
C ILE A 228 1.27 22.35 -10.14
N TYR A 229 1.73 22.13 -8.90
CA TYR A 229 1.23 22.88 -7.74
C TYR A 229 1.96 24.22 -7.53
N GLY A 230 3.00 24.51 -8.30
CA GLY A 230 3.78 25.76 -8.18
C GLY A 230 4.52 25.88 -6.86
N LEU A 231 5.08 24.78 -6.35
CA LEU A 231 5.73 24.68 -5.04
C LEU A 231 7.26 24.56 -5.14
N GLN A 232 7.88 25.04 -6.24
CA GLN A 232 9.32 24.93 -6.48
C GLN A 232 10.16 25.72 -5.47
N ASP A 233 9.59 26.78 -4.89
CA ASP A 233 10.26 27.57 -3.85
C ASP A 233 10.19 26.93 -2.47
N GLU A 234 9.28 25.96 -2.27
CA GLU A 234 8.98 25.33 -0.97
C GLU A 234 9.51 23.89 -0.89
N LEU A 235 9.54 23.17 -2.00
CA LEU A 235 9.82 21.73 -2.06
C LEU A 235 10.87 21.41 -3.11
N THR A 236 11.65 20.39 -2.83
CA THR A 236 12.61 19.81 -3.77
C THR A 236 12.24 18.37 -4.10
N PRO A 237 12.52 17.87 -5.31
CA PRO A 237 12.10 16.54 -5.74
C PRO A 237 12.89 15.39 -5.12
N GLU A 238 14.10 15.62 -4.59
CA GLU A 238 15.01 14.59 -4.09
C GLU A 238 14.38 13.75 -2.98
N VAL A 239 14.63 12.44 -3.00
CA VAL A 239 14.17 11.49 -1.99
C VAL A 239 15.37 10.98 -1.20
N GLU A 240 15.34 11.07 0.12
CA GLU A 240 16.39 10.50 0.96
C GLU A 240 16.30 8.96 0.97
N ASP A 241 17.44 8.29 1.05
CA ASP A 241 17.50 6.80 1.03
C ASP A 241 16.65 6.17 2.14
N LYS A 242 16.54 6.82 3.30
CA LYS A 242 15.69 6.35 4.41
C LYS A 242 14.19 6.36 4.12
N ASP A 243 13.76 7.15 3.12
CA ASP A 243 12.36 7.32 2.74
C ASP A 243 11.94 6.38 1.60
N VAL A 244 12.90 5.69 1.00
CA VAL A 244 12.65 4.61 0.02
C VAL A 244 12.30 3.34 0.76
N THR A 245 11.11 2.80 0.51
CA THR A 245 10.54 1.73 1.36
C THR A 245 10.76 0.29 0.86
N VAL A 246 11.56 0.10 -0.17
CA VAL A 246 12.09 -1.22 -0.57
C VAL A 246 13.47 -1.45 0.04
N ARG A 247 13.84 -2.70 0.26
CA ARG A 247 15.07 -3.05 0.99
C ARG A 247 16.26 -3.20 0.05
N LYS A 248 17.42 -2.75 0.52
CA LYS A 248 18.71 -3.22 0.00
C LYS A 248 19.09 -4.53 0.67
N ALA A 249 19.77 -5.43 -0.04
CA ALA A 249 20.30 -6.65 0.56
C ALA A 249 21.41 -6.32 1.58
N ASP A 250 21.45 -7.06 2.67
CA ASP A 250 22.40 -6.85 3.79
C ASP A 250 22.92 -8.20 4.28
N LEU A 251 24.23 -8.44 4.11
CA LEU A 251 24.90 -9.67 4.56
C LEU A 251 24.73 -9.98 6.05
N GLY A 252 24.48 -8.96 6.88
CA GLY A 252 24.30 -9.15 8.33
C GLY A 252 22.88 -9.55 8.71
N ARG A 253 21.90 -9.34 7.79
CA ARG A 253 20.48 -9.59 8.04
C ARG A 253 19.91 -10.70 7.16
N ASP A 254 20.29 -10.74 5.89
CA ASP A 254 19.80 -11.65 4.85
C ASP A 254 20.82 -12.79 4.64
#